data_0fed3f9718b26d574c4e428a71977f51
#
_entry.id   0fed3f9718b26d574c4e428a71977f51
#
_cell.length_a   1.000
_cell.length_b   1.000
_cell.length_c   1.000
_cell.angle_alpha   90.00
_cell.angle_beta   90.00
_cell.angle_gamma   90.00
#
_symmetry.space_group_name_H-M   'P 1'
#
loop_
_entity.id
_entity.type
_entity.pdbx_description
1 polymer ?
#
loop_
_entity_poly.entity_id
_entity_poly.type
_entity_poly.pdbx_seq_one_letter_code
_entity_poly.pdbx_strand_id
1 'polypeptide(L)'
;MSKAFTKETDADDDDDLPGGPALPAGGKNYMTPQGHARLRAELMQLLDVERPKVVEVVHWAASNGDRSENGDYLYGKKCLREIDRRIRFLTKRLDQAVVVDASAHHGSDQVFFGATVTYARQDGHETTVTILGIDEADSAQGQVSWVSPVAQALLKARVGDEVRLRTPAGWDTLEVLEVSYPAPQ
;
A
#
# COMPACT_ATOMS: atom_id res chain seq x y z
N MET A 1 32.30 -36.18 26.68
CA MET A 1 30.88 -36.07 26.33
C MET A 1 30.62 -34.65 25.78
N SER A 2 30.48 -34.58 24.46
CA SER A 2 30.27 -33.32 23.74
C SER A 2 28.81 -32.92 23.89
N LYS A 3 28.51 -31.80 24.55
CA LYS A 3 27.16 -31.22 24.52
C LYS A 3 26.97 -30.52 23.16
N ALA A 4 26.06 -31.02 22.38
CA ALA A 4 25.63 -30.44 21.14
C ALA A 4 25.23 -28.97 21.36
N PHE A 5 25.85 -28.11 20.61
CA PHE A 5 25.44 -26.74 20.37
C PHE A 5 24.08 -26.79 19.64
N THR A 6 23.00 -26.63 20.37
CA THR A 6 21.69 -26.45 19.77
C THR A 6 21.72 -25.09 19.10
N LYS A 7 21.87 -25.09 17.78
CA LYS A 7 21.62 -23.94 16.93
C LYS A 7 20.16 -23.57 17.17
N GLU A 8 19.90 -22.44 17.86
CA GLU A 8 18.60 -21.80 17.80
C GLU A 8 18.38 -21.50 16.32
N THR A 9 17.60 -22.32 15.70
CA THR A 9 16.97 -21.98 14.42
C THR A 9 15.98 -20.88 14.76
N ASP A 10 16.41 -19.61 14.58
CA ASP A 10 15.44 -18.57 14.22
C ASP A 10 14.77 -19.15 12.96
N ALA A 11 13.61 -19.78 13.16
CA ALA A 11 12.74 -20.10 12.08
C ALA A 11 12.38 -18.75 11.47
N ASP A 12 13.02 -18.45 10.36
CA ASP A 12 12.60 -17.40 9.47
C ASP A 12 11.17 -17.77 9.02
N ASP A 13 10.18 -17.33 9.79
CA ASP A 13 8.80 -17.17 9.33
C ASP A 13 8.81 -16.00 8.32
N ASP A 14 9.49 -16.25 7.21
CA ASP A 14 9.68 -15.28 6.13
C ASP A 14 8.44 -15.16 5.23
N ASP A 15 7.37 -15.90 5.54
CA ASP A 15 6.20 -16.03 4.66
C ASP A 15 4.97 -15.22 5.10
N ASP A 16 4.97 -14.60 6.27
CA ASP A 16 3.89 -13.71 6.73
C ASP A 16 4.34 -12.25 6.82
N LEU A 17 4.63 -11.66 5.66
CA LEU A 17 4.45 -10.21 5.53
C LEU A 17 2.95 -9.96 5.77
N PRO A 18 2.52 -9.18 6.81
CA PRO A 18 1.14 -8.75 6.90
C PRO A 18 0.87 -7.99 5.61
N GLY A 19 0.22 -8.70 4.70
CA GLY A 19 0.09 -8.30 3.34
C GLY A 19 -0.78 -7.05 3.27
N GLY A 20 -0.18 -5.97 2.85
CA GLY A 20 -0.94 -5.04 2.06
C GLY A 20 -1.58 -5.81 0.88
N PRO A 21 -2.60 -5.26 0.24
CA PRO A 21 -3.30 -5.95 -0.85
C PRO A 21 -2.30 -6.51 -1.86
N ALA A 22 -2.47 -7.77 -2.26
CA ALA A 22 -1.56 -8.42 -3.18
C ALA A 22 -1.50 -7.67 -4.51
N LEU A 23 -0.29 -7.48 -5.04
CA LEU A 23 -0.14 -7.01 -6.41
C LEU A 23 -0.65 -8.09 -7.36
N PRO A 24 -1.32 -7.71 -8.46
CA PRO A 24 -1.67 -8.66 -9.51
C PRO A 24 -0.42 -9.43 -9.96
N ALA A 25 -0.53 -10.73 -10.14
CA ALA A 25 0.59 -11.56 -10.59
C ALA A 25 1.17 -11.01 -11.91
N GLY A 26 2.46 -10.67 -11.91
CA GLY A 26 3.13 -10.01 -13.05
C GLY A 26 2.69 -8.56 -13.32
N GLY A 27 1.86 -7.97 -12.44
CA GLY A 27 1.36 -6.60 -12.57
C GLY A 27 2.40 -5.56 -12.11
N LYS A 28 2.32 -4.38 -12.72
CA LYS A 28 3.09 -3.21 -12.31
C LYS A 28 2.47 -2.60 -11.06
N ASN A 29 3.29 -2.07 -10.16
CA ASN A 29 2.82 -1.32 -9.01
C ASN A 29 2.71 0.16 -9.36
N TYR A 30 1.57 0.57 -9.92
CA TYR A 30 1.35 1.97 -10.25
C TYR A 30 1.17 2.81 -8.99
N MET A 31 1.87 3.95 -8.96
CA MET A 31 1.81 4.95 -7.88
C MET A 31 1.80 6.36 -8.45
N THR A 32 1.21 7.29 -7.71
CA THR A 32 1.40 8.71 -7.98
C THR A 32 2.79 9.16 -7.53
N PRO A 33 3.34 10.29 -8.05
CA PRO A 33 4.56 10.88 -7.54
C PRO A 33 4.52 11.15 -6.03
N GLN A 34 3.37 11.60 -5.53
CA GLN A 34 3.16 11.86 -4.10
C GLN A 34 3.13 10.58 -3.27
N GLY A 35 2.43 9.54 -3.73
CA GLY A 35 2.41 8.23 -3.06
C GLY A 35 3.81 7.61 -3.00
N HIS A 36 4.55 7.64 -4.09
CA HIS A 36 5.93 7.17 -4.13
C HIS A 36 6.84 7.94 -3.16
N ALA A 37 6.75 9.28 -3.15
CA ALA A 37 7.54 10.11 -2.25
C ALA A 37 7.22 9.83 -0.77
N ARG A 38 5.94 9.63 -0.43
CA ARG A 38 5.49 9.28 0.93
C ARG A 38 6.06 7.94 1.38
N LEU A 39 5.96 6.89 0.57
CA LEU A 39 6.49 5.56 0.93
C LEU A 39 8.02 5.57 1.04
N ARG A 40 8.70 6.34 0.17
CA ARG A 40 10.14 6.52 0.25
C ARG A 40 10.56 7.26 1.52
N ALA A 41 9.83 8.31 1.90
CA ALA A 41 10.11 9.04 3.15
C ALA A 41 9.91 8.14 4.39
N GLU A 42 8.87 7.30 4.41
CA GLU A 42 8.65 6.31 5.46
C GLU A 42 9.82 5.31 5.53
N LEU A 43 10.27 4.78 4.39
CA LEU A 43 11.41 3.87 4.34
C LEU A 43 12.68 4.51 4.93
N MET A 44 12.98 5.75 4.55
CA MET A 44 14.15 6.47 5.07
C MET A 44 14.03 6.75 6.57
N GLN A 45 12.83 7.13 7.06
CA GLN A 45 12.57 7.32 8.48
C GLN A 45 12.82 6.03 9.28
N LEU A 46 12.38 4.90 8.77
CA LEU A 46 12.61 3.60 9.41
C LEU A 46 14.09 3.22 9.44
N LEU A 47 14.80 3.40 8.33
CA LEU A 47 16.22 3.05 8.19
C LEU A 47 17.13 3.95 9.04
N ASP A 48 16.92 5.26 8.96
CA ASP A 48 17.87 6.25 9.49
C ASP A 48 17.55 6.66 10.93
N VAL A 49 16.29 6.50 11.38
CA VAL A 49 15.85 7.00 12.69
C VAL A 49 15.30 5.89 13.58
N GLU A 50 14.27 5.18 13.15
CA GLU A 50 13.56 4.25 14.04
C GLU A 50 14.39 3.00 14.34
N ARG A 51 14.94 2.37 13.30
CA ARG A 51 15.74 1.16 13.45
C ARG A 51 16.96 1.37 14.34
N PRO A 52 17.82 2.40 14.14
CA PRO A 52 18.96 2.67 15.00
C PRO A 52 18.57 2.86 16.47
N LYS A 53 17.51 3.62 16.75
CA LYS A 53 17.01 3.82 18.12
C LYS A 53 16.64 2.52 18.81
N VAL A 54 15.91 1.64 18.11
CA VAL A 54 15.50 0.35 18.67
C VAL A 54 16.70 -0.56 18.86
N VAL A 55 17.68 -0.54 17.97
CA VAL A 55 18.95 -1.30 18.11
C VAL A 55 19.70 -0.86 19.36
N GLU A 56 19.79 0.44 19.64
CA GLU A 56 20.42 0.97 20.88
C GLU A 56 19.70 0.47 22.13
N VAL A 57 18.35 0.51 22.13
CA VAL A 57 17.54 0.01 23.27
C VAL A 57 17.77 -1.49 23.48
N VAL A 58 17.76 -2.28 22.41
CA VAL A 58 18.02 -3.73 22.49
C VAL A 58 19.43 -4.01 23.00
N HIS A 59 20.43 -3.26 22.54
CA HIS A 59 21.81 -3.41 23.00
C HIS A 59 21.94 -3.08 24.48
N TRP A 60 21.35 -1.97 24.93
CA TRP A 60 21.34 -1.57 26.34
C TRP A 60 20.65 -2.64 27.21
N ALA A 61 19.45 -3.10 26.80
CA ALA A 61 18.71 -4.12 27.53
C ALA A 61 19.48 -5.44 27.61
N ALA A 62 20.20 -5.84 26.56
CA ALA A 62 21.01 -7.05 26.52
C ALA A 62 22.18 -7.04 27.50
N SER A 63 22.64 -5.86 27.91
CA SER A 63 23.74 -5.71 28.91
C SER A 63 23.26 -5.70 30.37
N ASN A 64 21.94 -5.62 30.62
CA ASN A 64 21.35 -5.45 31.94
C ASN A 64 20.78 -6.73 32.58
N GLY A 65 21.27 -7.92 32.24
CA GLY A 65 20.89 -9.17 32.89
C GLY A 65 20.64 -10.33 31.95
N ASP A 66 19.93 -11.35 32.43
CA ASP A 66 19.58 -12.52 31.61
C ASP A 66 18.59 -12.11 30.50
N ARG A 67 19.01 -12.35 29.24
CA ARG A 67 18.24 -12.00 28.05
C ARG A 67 16.90 -12.70 27.95
N SER A 68 16.79 -13.90 28.50
CA SER A 68 15.57 -14.72 28.43
C SER A 68 14.45 -14.20 29.34
N GLU A 69 14.79 -13.50 30.42
CA GLU A 69 13.84 -12.95 31.40
C GLU A 69 13.71 -11.42 31.32
N ASN A 70 14.51 -10.77 30.45
CA ASN A 70 14.51 -9.32 30.29
C ASN A 70 13.40 -8.88 29.36
N GLY A 71 12.31 -8.34 29.91
CA GLY A 71 11.14 -7.88 29.15
C GLY A 71 11.47 -6.78 28.14
N ASP A 72 12.37 -5.85 28.48
CA ASP A 72 12.78 -4.76 27.56
C ASP A 72 13.55 -5.31 26.35
N TYR A 73 14.40 -6.31 26.57
CA TYR A 73 15.12 -6.98 25.49
C TYR A 73 14.17 -7.72 24.54
N LEU A 74 13.23 -8.49 25.07
CA LEU A 74 12.25 -9.25 24.27
C LEU A 74 11.33 -8.31 23.49
N TYR A 75 10.84 -7.25 24.14
CA TYR A 75 10.02 -6.23 23.49
C TYR A 75 10.78 -5.49 22.39
N GLY A 76 12.01 -5.06 22.67
CA GLY A 76 12.87 -4.39 21.69
C GLY A 76 13.16 -5.28 20.48
N LYS A 77 13.44 -6.58 20.68
CA LYS A 77 13.59 -7.53 19.57
C LYS A 77 12.31 -7.69 18.74
N LYS A 78 11.14 -7.69 19.38
CA LYS A 78 9.86 -7.70 18.66
C LYS A 78 9.68 -6.47 17.80
N CYS A 79 9.90 -5.28 18.36
CA CYS A 79 9.83 -4.02 17.60
C CYS A 79 10.82 -4.01 16.43
N LEU A 80 12.05 -4.50 16.62
CA LEU A 80 13.05 -4.56 15.58
C LEU A 80 12.59 -5.46 14.41
N ARG A 81 12.02 -6.63 14.71
CA ARG A 81 11.46 -7.52 13.67
C ARG A 81 10.30 -6.86 12.90
N GLU A 82 9.44 -6.11 13.58
CA GLU A 82 8.34 -5.38 12.94
C GLU A 82 8.87 -4.28 12.00
N ILE A 83 9.87 -3.52 12.44
CA ILE A 83 10.56 -2.51 11.63
C ILE A 83 11.22 -3.16 10.41
N ASP A 84 12.01 -4.22 10.59
CA ASP A 84 12.69 -4.92 9.50
C ASP A 84 11.70 -5.50 8.48
N ARG A 85 10.56 -6.02 8.95
CA ARG A 85 9.47 -6.48 8.09
C ARG A 85 8.87 -5.33 7.27
N ARG A 86 8.63 -4.18 7.90
CA ARG A 86 8.10 -3.00 7.20
C ARG A 86 9.11 -2.46 6.18
N ILE A 87 10.39 -2.42 6.51
CA ILE A 87 11.48 -2.04 5.59
C ILE A 87 11.49 -2.96 4.36
N ARG A 88 11.46 -4.29 4.54
CA ARG A 88 11.42 -5.24 3.41
C ARG A 88 10.19 -5.02 2.53
N PHE A 89 9.02 -4.82 3.14
CA PHE A 89 7.78 -4.52 2.42
C PHE A 89 7.92 -3.26 1.56
N LEU A 90 8.34 -2.13 2.16
CA LEU A 90 8.48 -0.85 1.45
C LEU A 90 9.52 -0.93 0.34
N THR A 91 10.66 -1.56 0.58
CA THR A 91 11.71 -1.77 -0.43
C THR A 91 11.15 -2.53 -1.63
N LYS A 92 10.49 -3.66 -1.41
CA LYS A 92 9.88 -4.46 -2.48
C LYS A 92 8.82 -3.67 -3.27
N ARG A 93 7.98 -2.88 -2.57
CA ARG A 93 6.94 -2.05 -3.21
C ARG A 93 7.54 -0.94 -4.07
N LEU A 94 8.58 -0.27 -3.58
CA LEU A 94 9.28 0.79 -4.30
C LEU A 94 10.09 0.26 -5.48
N ASP A 95 10.73 -0.89 -5.36
CA ASP A 95 11.47 -1.53 -6.45
C ASP A 95 10.58 -1.91 -7.64
N GLN A 96 9.31 -2.23 -7.37
CA GLN A 96 8.31 -2.58 -8.39
C GLN A 96 7.46 -1.38 -8.84
N ALA A 97 7.71 -0.19 -8.28
CA ALA A 97 6.90 0.98 -8.52
C ALA A 97 7.04 1.50 -9.96
N VAL A 98 5.91 1.84 -10.53
CA VAL A 98 5.81 2.61 -11.79
C VAL A 98 5.12 3.92 -11.44
N VAL A 99 5.88 4.99 -11.39
CA VAL A 99 5.34 6.33 -11.07
C VAL A 99 4.61 6.88 -12.28
N VAL A 100 3.33 7.22 -12.09
CA VAL A 100 2.46 7.79 -13.14
C VAL A 100 1.97 9.15 -12.69
N ASP A 101 2.30 10.17 -13.46
CA ASP A 101 1.79 11.53 -13.25
C ASP A 101 0.43 11.67 -13.94
N ALA A 102 -0.63 11.73 -13.13
CA ALA A 102 -2.00 11.87 -13.61
C ALA A 102 -2.28 13.23 -14.27
N SER A 103 -1.47 14.25 -14.00
CA SER A 103 -1.64 15.58 -14.62
C SER A 103 -1.44 15.58 -16.13
N ALA A 104 -0.75 14.57 -16.67
CA ALA A 104 -0.61 14.37 -18.11
C ALA A 104 -1.96 14.12 -18.82
N HIS A 105 -3.00 13.72 -18.09
CA HIS A 105 -4.37 13.53 -18.61
C HIS A 105 -5.30 14.69 -18.28
N HIS A 106 -4.78 15.83 -17.81
CA HIS A 106 -5.60 17.00 -17.48
C HIS A 106 -6.47 17.43 -18.68
N GLY A 107 -7.77 17.60 -18.44
CA GLY A 107 -8.75 17.91 -19.50
C GLY A 107 -9.24 16.70 -20.31
N SER A 108 -8.80 15.48 -20.03
CA SER A 108 -9.34 14.27 -20.65
C SER A 108 -10.69 13.90 -20.03
N ASP A 109 -11.62 13.46 -20.89
CA ASP A 109 -12.93 12.88 -20.53
C ASP A 109 -12.89 11.36 -20.30
N GLN A 110 -11.72 10.75 -20.50
CA GLN A 110 -11.53 9.31 -20.38
C GLN A 110 -10.86 8.96 -19.04
N VAL A 111 -11.31 7.86 -18.44
CA VAL A 111 -10.83 7.39 -17.14
C VAL A 111 -9.53 6.59 -17.28
N PHE A 112 -8.45 7.10 -16.70
CA PHE A 112 -7.16 6.44 -16.52
C PHE A 112 -6.75 6.44 -15.05
N PHE A 113 -5.58 5.88 -14.74
CA PHE A 113 -4.98 5.96 -13.40
C PHE A 113 -4.83 7.42 -12.95
N GLY A 114 -5.20 7.70 -11.71
CA GLY A 114 -5.16 9.05 -11.13
C GLY A 114 -6.39 9.91 -11.41
N ALA A 115 -7.39 9.39 -12.17
CA ALA A 115 -8.64 10.10 -12.40
C ALA A 115 -9.47 10.21 -11.12
N THR A 116 -10.13 11.35 -10.95
CA THR A 116 -11.28 11.51 -10.06
C THR A 116 -12.54 11.41 -10.91
N VAL A 117 -13.38 10.43 -10.58
CA VAL A 117 -14.56 10.05 -11.36
C VAL A 117 -15.80 10.18 -10.51
N THR A 118 -16.80 10.93 -10.99
CA THR A 118 -18.15 10.93 -10.43
C THR A 118 -19.03 10.03 -11.30
N TYR A 119 -19.70 9.08 -10.69
CA TYR A 119 -20.62 8.17 -11.36
C TYR A 119 -21.94 8.06 -10.60
N ALA A 120 -23.02 7.79 -11.33
CA ALA A 120 -24.34 7.49 -10.77
C ALA A 120 -24.62 5.99 -10.85
N ARG A 121 -25.33 5.47 -9.85
CA ARG A 121 -25.94 4.13 -9.88
C ARG A 121 -27.36 4.20 -10.42
N GLN A 122 -27.97 3.05 -10.72
CA GLN A 122 -29.34 2.96 -11.21
C GLN A 122 -30.39 3.58 -10.27
N ASP A 123 -30.11 3.64 -8.98
CA ASP A 123 -30.96 4.29 -7.96
C ASP A 123 -30.80 5.83 -7.92
N GLY A 124 -29.95 6.39 -8.78
CA GLY A 124 -29.65 7.82 -8.84
C GLY A 124 -28.64 8.29 -7.79
N HIS A 125 -28.07 7.38 -6.98
CA HIS A 125 -27.03 7.76 -6.02
C HIS A 125 -25.71 8.05 -6.74
N GLU A 126 -25.20 9.26 -6.55
CA GLU A 126 -23.91 9.69 -7.09
C GLU A 126 -22.78 9.41 -6.10
N THR A 127 -21.66 8.97 -6.63
CA THR A 127 -20.43 8.70 -5.84
C THR A 127 -19.23 9.24 -6.60
N THR A 128 -18.33 9.91 -5.88
CA THR A 128 -17.06 10.37 -6.43
C THR A 128 -15.92 9.55 -5.85
N VAL A 129 -15.06 9.01 -6.72
CA VAL A 129 -13.87 8.25 -6.32
C VAL A 129 -12.64 8.74 -7.07
N THR A 130 -11.48 8.67 -6.42
CA THR A 130 -10.18 8.89 -7.06
C THR A 130 -9.43 7.57 -7.18
N ILE A 131 -9.00 7.22 -8.39
CA ILE A 131 -8.31 5.95 -8.67
C ILE A 131 -6.82 6.12 -8.45
N LEU A 132 -6.28 5.44 -7.45
CA LEU A 132 -4.89 5.55 -7.01
C LEU A 132 -4.20 4.17 -6.94
N GLY A 133 -2.92 4.17 -6.53
CA GLY A 133 -2.15 2.95 -6.29
C GLY A 133 -2.67 2.14 -5.10
N ILE A 134 -2.28 0.87 -5.09
CA ILE A 134 -2.71 -0.09 -4.05
C ILE A 134 -2.26 0.35 -2.65
N ASP A 135 -1.06 0.90 -2.56
CA ASP A 135 -0.41 1.26 -1.29
C ASP A 135 -0.70 2.72 -0.86
N GLU A 136 -1.47 3.46 -1.65
CA GLU A 136 -1.74 4.89 -1.39
C GLU A 136 -3.22 5.23 -1.24
N ALA A 137 -4.12 4.38 -1.72
CA ALA A 137 -5.55 4.64 -1.68
C ALA A 137 -6.11 4.55 -0.25
N ASP A 138 -6.84 5.60 0.16
CA ASP A 138 -7.56 5.68 1.43
C ASP A 138 -9.07 5.76 1.16
N SER A 139 -9.77 4.68 1.48
CA SER A 139 -11.22 4.59 1.28
C SER A 139 -12.03 5.60 2.09
N ALA A 140 -11.51 6.05 3.24
CA ALA A 140 -12.15 7.09 4.04
C ALA A 140 -12.15 8.47 3.34
N GLN A 141 -11.25 8.66 2.38
CA GLN A 141 -11.16 9.86 1.55
C GLN A 141 -11.77 9.69 0.16
N GLY A 142 -12.56 8.64 -0.07
CA GLY A 142 -13.12 8.35 -1.40
C GLY A 142 -12.07 7.87 -2.42
N GLN A 143 -10.91 7.43 -1.96
CA GLN A 143 -9.87 6.90 -2.84
C GLN A 143 -10.01 5.39 -2.98
N VAL A 144 -9.86 4.90 -4.19
CA VAL A 144 -9.95 3.47 -4.52
C VAL A 144 -8.70 3.00 -5.23
N SER A 145 -8.28 1.79 -4.90
CA SER A 145 -7.17 1.16 -5.63
C SER A 145 -7.57 0.88 -7.07
N TRP A 146 -6.65 1.08 -8.02
CA TRP A 146 -6.86 0.78 -9.43
C TRP A 146 -7.19 -0.69 -9.71
N VAL A 147 -6.87 -1.61 -8.79
CA VAL A 147 -7.24 -3.04 -8.89
C VAL A 147 -8.61 -3.34 -8.27
N SER A 148 -9.27 -2.38 -7.63
CA SER A 148 -10.60 -2.58 -7.06
C SER A 148 -11.63 -2.84 -8.16
N PRO A 149 -12.71 -3.60 -7.86
CA PRO A 149 -13.74 -3.88 -8.86
C PRO A 149 -14.37 -2.63 -9.47
N VAL A 150 -14.59 -1.58 -8.66
CA VAL A 150 -15.16 -0.32 -9.15
C VAL A 150 -14.19 0.41 -10.08
N ALA A 151 -12.91 0.48 -9.72
CA ALA A 151 -11.90 1.09 -10.58
C ALA A 151 -11.73 0.32 -11.89
N GLN A 152 -11.71 -1.01 -11.84
CA GLN A 152 -11.62 -1.86 -13.03
C GLN A 152 -12.83 -1.69 -13.95
N ALA A 153 -14.03 -1.48 -13.42
CA ALA A 153 -15.21 -1.20 -14.23
C ALA A 153 -15.16 0.19 -14.91
N LEU A 154 -14.61 1.19 -14.21
CA LEU A 154 -14.54 2.58 -14.70
C LEU A 154 -13.37 2.84 -15.67
N LEU A 155 -12.24 2.12 -15.52
CA LEU A 155 -11.04 2.34 -16.33
C LEU A 155 -11.34 2.22 -17.83
N LYS A 156 -10.86 3.20 -18.61
CA LYS A 156 -11.04 3.39 -20.06
C LYS A 156 -12.44 3.89 -20.48
N ALA A 157 -13.43 3.95 -19.58
CA ALA A 157 -14.72 4.57 -19.86
C ALA A 157 -14.56 6.09 -20.06
N ARG A 158 -15.56 6.69 -20.69
CA ARG A 158 -15.66 8.14 -20.90
C ARG A 158 -16.89 8.71 -20.24
N VAL A 159 -16.92 10.02 -20.08
CA VAL A 159 -18.13 10.72 -19.64
C VAL A 159 -19.30 10.35 -20.54
N GLY A 160 -20.42 9.94 -19.92
CA GLY A 160 -21.63 9.46 -20.58
C GLY A 160 -21.67 7.95 -20.84
N ASP A 161 -20.59 7.22 -20.59
CA ASP A 161 -20.58 5.76 -20.74
C ASP A 161 -21.28 5.08 -19.57
N GLU A 162 -21.98 3.99 -19.86
CA GLU A 162 -22.50 3.05 -18.88
C GLU A 162 -21.56 1.84 -18.77
N VAL A 163 -21.10 1.54 -17.54
CA VAL A 163 -20.23 0.40 -17.25
C VAL A 163 -20.88 -0.56 -16.27
N ARG A 164 -20.53 -1.84 -16.35
CA ARG A 164 -21.08 -2.87 -15.47
C ARG A 164 -20.11 -3.20 -14.34
N LEU A 165 -20.58 -3.08 -13.12
CA LEU A 165 -19.86 -3.45 -11.90
C LEU A 165 -20.39 -4.76 -11.37
N ARG A 166 -19.51 -5.72 -11.11
CA ARG A 166 -19.86 -6.94 -10.39
C ARG A 166 -19.81 -6.68 -8.88
N THR A 167 -20.94 -6.89 -8.22
CA THR A 167 -21.08 -6.80 -6.75
C THR A 167 -21.43 -8.15 -6.16
N PRO A 168 -21.28 -8.37 -4.84
CA PRO A 168 -21.76 -9.60 -4.19
C PRO A 168 -23.26 -9.87 -4.39
N ALA A 169 -24.06 -8.80 -4.57
CA ALA A 169 -25.50 -8.89 -4.80
C ALA A 169 -25.88 -9.12 -6.28
N GLY A 170 -24.91 -9.08 -7.20
CA GLY A 170 -25.15 -9.24 -8.63
C GLY A 170 -24.43 -8.17 -9.48
N TRP A 171 -25.02 -7.80 -10.61
CA TRP A 171 -24.49 -6.77 -11.48
C TRP A 171 -25.19 -5.44 -11.20
N ASP A 172 -24.39 -4.39 -11.11
CA ASP A 172 -24.82 -3.00 -11.05
C ASP A 172 -24.37 -2.26 -12.31
N THR A 173 -25.11 -1.24 -12.72
CA THR A 173 -24.72 -0.38 -13.82
C THR A 173 -24.37 0.98 -13.28
N LEU A 174 -23.20 1.49 -13.70
CA LEU A 174 -22.69 2.80 -13.32
C LEU A 174 -22.65 3.68 -14.55
N GLU A 175 -23.21 4.88 -14.50
CA GLU A 175 -23.08 5.92 -15.51
C GLU A 175 -21.97 6.89 -15.13
N VAL A 176 -21.00 7.12 -15.98
CA VAL A 176 -19.89 8.05 -15.77
C VAL A 176 -20.38 9.48 -16.02
N LEU A 177 -20.48 10.30 -14.98
CA LEU A 177 -20.98 11.66 -15.07
C LEU A 177 -19.87 12.69 -15.30
N GLU A 178 -18.74 12.52 -14.62
CA GLU A 178 -17.63 13.46 -14.67
C GLU A 178 -16.30 12.73 -14.52
N VAL A 179 -15.29 13.21 -15.24
CA VAL A 179 -13.90 12.76 -15.14
C VAL A 179 -13.02 13.98 -15.00
N SER A 180 -12.20 14.03 -13.97
CA SER A 180 -11.26 15.12 -13.74
C SER A 180 -9.88 14.62 -13.31
N TYR A 181 -8.86 15.44 -13.51
CA TYR A 181 -7.47 15.18 -13.20
C TYR A 181 -6.85 16.37 -12.50
N PRO A 182 -5.77 16.18 -11.69
CA PRO A 182 -5.03 17.28 -11.12
C PRO A 182 -4.46 18.17 -12.23
N ALA A 183 -4.36 19.48 -11.96
CA ALA A 183 -3.70 20.40 -12.88
C ALA A 183 -2.20 20.10 -12.96
N PRO A 184 -1.54 20.34 -14.11
CA PRO A 184 -0.09 20.30 -14.22
C PRO A 184 0.54 21.29 -13.23
N GLN A 185 1.59 20.85 -12.53
CA GLN A 185 2.38 21.71 -11.62
C GLN A 185 3.48 22.44 -12.38
#